data_389a092b2c68c7a3676073434c695ea7
#
_entry.id   389a092b2c68c7a3676073434c695ea7
#
_cell.length_a   1.000
_cell.length_b   1.000
_cell.length_c   1.000
_cell.angle_alpha   90.00
_cell.angle_beta   90.00
_cell.angle_gamma   90.00
#
_symmetry.space_group_name_H-M   'P 1'
#
loop_
_entity.id
_entity.type
_entity.pdbx_description
1 polymer ?
#
loop_
_entity_poly.entity_id
_entity_poly.type
_entity_poly.pdbx_seq_one_letter_code
_entity_poly.pdbx_strand_id
1 'polypeptide(L)'
;MKRLILFIFTSLLWSNDQIPAPPQAQPILLKNGFIHTVSDGTIEGSILFDKGKIIAVGEYLAPPDDAKVIDLNGKHVYPSFISAVSGIGLVEINAVPVTNDHSERGDFNPNVRANVAYNPDSEIIPTTRSNGVLIANVIPESGLVSGQSSIM
;
A
#
# COMPACT_ATOMS: atom_id res chain seq x y z
N MET A 1 -50.95 8.58 27.43
CA MET A 1 -49.94 7.57 27.08
C MET A 1 -49.04 8.16 25.99
N LYS A 2 -47.84 8.64 26.38
CA LYS A 2 -46.89 9.23 25.44
C LYS A 2 -46.03 8.09 24.86
N ARG A 3 -46.12 7.88 23.55
CA ARG A 3 -45.27 6.90 22.85
C ARG A 3 -43.87 7.52 22.70
N LEU A 4 -42.93 6.99 23.43
CA LEU A 4 -41.51 7.30 23.28
C LEU A 4 -41.03 6.59 22.01
N ILE A 5 -40.81 7.34 20.93
CA ILE A 5 -40.18 6.85 19.72
C ILE A 5 -38.66 6.89 19.98
N LEU A 6 -38.10 5.73 20.28
CA LEU A 6 -36.65 5.54 20.39
C LEU A 6 -36.10 5.55 18.97
N PHE A 7 -35.53 6.65 18.52
CA PHE A 7 -34.70 6.70 17.32
C PHE A 7 -33.38 6.01 17.62
N ILE A 8 -33.28 4.74 17.25
CA ILE A 8 -31.98 4.06 17.18
C ILE A 8 -31.27 4.65 15.96
N PHE A 9 -30.43 5.64 16.21
CA PHE A 9 -29.43 6.09 15.26
C PHE A 9 -28.41 4.94 15.13
N THR A 10 -28.64 4.01 14.21
CA THR A 10 -27.57 3.15 13.72
C THR A 10 -26.64 4.06 12.92
N SER A 11 -25.70 4.70 13.63
CA SER A 11 -24.52 5.22 13.00
C SER A 11 -23.88 4.01 12.30
N LEU A 12 -23.97 3.99 10.97
CA LEU A 12 -23.09 3.21 10.15
C LEU A 12 -21.68 3.63 10.59
N LEU A 13 -21.10 2.85 11.46
CA LEU A 13 -19.68 2.90 11.76
C LEU A 13 -19.02 2.51 10.43
N TRP A 14 -18.71 3.51 9.64
CA TRP A 14 -17.75 3.36 8.56
C TRP A 14 -16.43 3.08 9.25
N SER A 15 -16.23 1.81 9.53
CA SER A 15 -14.96 1.31 9.97
C SER A 15 -13.98 1.63 8.86
N ASN A 16 -12.97 2.38 9.22
CA ASN A 16 -11.73 2.68 8.53
C ASN A 16 -11.66 2.20 7.06
N ASP A 17 -11.42 3.14 6.12
CA ASP A 17 -11.25 2.89 4.68
C ASP A 17 -10.02 1.99 4.33
N GLN A 18 -9.40 1.38 5.32
CA GLN A 18 -8.23 0.51 5.19
C GLN A 18 -8.58 -0.95 4.95
N ILE A 19 -9.71 -1.23 4.32
CA ILE A 19 -10.00 -2.58 3.87
C ILE A 19 -8.99 -2.93 2.77
N PRO A 20 -8.19 -3.99 2.95
CA PRO A 20 -7.28 -4.44 1.91
C PRO A 20 -8.04 -4.71 0.61
N ALA A 21 -7.48 -4.27 -0.51
CA ALA A 21 -8.07 -4.59 -1.80
C ALA A 21 -8.19 -6.12 -1.95
N PRO A 22 -9.30 -6.63 -2.53
CA PRO A 22 -9.42 -8.05 -2.78
C PRO A 22 -8.30 -8.51 -3.74
N PRO A 23 -7.89 -9.78 -3.68
CA PRO A 23 -6.96 -10.33 -4.65
C PRO A 23 -7.44 -10.07 -6.08
N GLN A 24 -6.49 -9.81 -6.98
CA GLN A 24 -6.78 -9.62 -8.40
C GLN A 24 -7.48 -10.87 -8.96
N ALA A 25 -8.71 -10.69 -9.47
CA ALA A 25 -9.52 -11.78 -9.99
C ALA A 25 -9.34 -12.02 -11.50
N GLN A 26 -8.86 -11.02 -12.23
CA GLN A 26 -8.75 -11.04 -13.69
C GLN A 26 -7.59 -10.17 -14.16
N PRO A 27 -7.01 -10.39 -15.35
CA PRO A 27 -6.01 -9.52 -15.93
C PRO A 27 -6.52 -8.08 -16.05
N ILE A 28 -5.63 -7.10 -15.91
CA ILE A 28 -5.97 -5.68 -16.03
C ILE A 28 -5.13 -5.09 -17.15
N LEU A 29 -5.80 -4.49 -18.13
CA LEU A 29 -5.19 -3.73 -19.21
C LEU A 29 -5.47 -2.25 -18.98
N LEU A 30 -4.41 -1.47 -18.76
CA LEU A 30 -4.43 -0.02 -18.83
C LEU A 30 -4.06 0.38 -20.25
N LYS A 31 -4.91 1.13 -20.94
CA LYS A 31 -4.66 1.56 -22.34
C LYS A 31 -4.68 3.08 -22.47
N ASN A 32 -4.15 3.57 -23.58
CA ASN A 32 -4.17 4.99 -23.97
C ASN A 32 -3.52 5.88 -22.90
N GLY A 33 -2.33 5.51 -22.43
CA GLY A 33 -1.56 6.30 -21.46
C GLY A 33 -0.10 6.44 -21.81
N PHE A 34 0.61 7.24 -21.03
CA PHE A 34 2.06 7.39 -21.11
C PHE A 34 2.70 6.50 -20.04
N ILE A 35 3.31 5.40 -20.46
CA ILE A 35 3.93 4.41 -19.57
C ILE A 35 5.41 4.76 -19.41
N HIS A 36 5.79 5.20 -18.22
CA HIS A 36 7.18 5.52 -17.89
C HIS A 36 7.90 4.28 -17.37
N THR A 37 8.66 3.63 -18.24
CA THR A 37 9.55 2.55 -17.85
C THR A 37 10.86 3.14 -17.33
N VAL A 38 11.52 2.51 -16.41
CA VAL A 38 12.81 3.02 -15.89
C VAL A 38 13.94 2.78 -16.91
N SER A 39 13.87 1.65 -17.64
CA SER A 39 14.92 1.19 -18.54
C SER A 39 14.78 1.71 -19.96
N ASP A 40 13.55 1.81 -20.47
CA ASP A 40 13.28 2.00 -21.90
C ASP A 40 12.58 3.35 -22.21
N GLY A 41 12.58 4.26 -21.24
CA GLY A 41 11.98 5.59 -21.39
C GLY A 41 10.46 5.58 -21.29
N THR A 42 9.79 6.46 -22.06
CA THR A 42 8.33 6.61 -22.03
C THR A 42 7.74 6.02 -23.30
N ILE A 43 6.72 5.18 -23.12
CA ILE A 43 5.96 4.56 -24.21
C ILE A 43 4.53 5.12 -24.16
N GLU A 44 4.06 5.69 -25.26
CA GLU A 44 2.63 5.99 -25.40
C GLU A 44 1.92 4.70 -25.80
N GLY A 45 1.05 4.20 -24.90
CA GLY A 45 0.47 2.89 -25.17
C GLY A 45 -0.28 2.28 -23.99
N SER A 46 0.02 1.01 -23.75
CA SER A 46 -0.72 0.17 -22.84
C SER A 46 0.20 -0.69 -21.96
N ILE A 47 -0.32 -1.08 -20.81
CA ILE A 47 0.32 -2.04 -19.90
C ILE A 47 -0.70 -3.09 -19.46
N LEU A 48 -0.34 -4.35 -19.61
CA LEU A 48 -1.11 -5.51 -19.14
C LEU A 48 -0.41 -6.11 -17.94
N PHE A 49 -1.17 -6.34 -16.87
CA PHE A 49 -0.66 -7.06 -15.70
C PHE A 49 -1.67 -8.06 -15.15
N ASP A 50 -1.16 -9.14 -14.61
CA ASP A 50 -1.93 -10.21 -13.98
C ASP A 50 -1.14 -10.83 -12.82
N LYS A 51 -1.85 -11.17 -11.74
CA LYS A 51 -1.30 -11.85 -10.56
C LYS A 51 -0.01 -11.20 -10.04
N GLY A 52 -0.02 -9.86 -9.96
CA GLY A 52 1.11 -9.08 -9.45
C GLY A 52 2.33 -9.01 -10.38
N LYS A 53 2.18 -9.38 -11.67
CA LYS A 53 3.25 -9.31 -12.66
C LYS A 53 2.83 -8.49 -13.87
N ILE A 54 3.76 -7.70 -14.40
CA ILE A 54 3.61 -7.09 -15.72
C ILE A 54 3.80 -8.18 -16.77
N ILE A 55 2.80 -8.38 -17.61
CA ILE A 55 2.79 -9.39 -18.69
C ILE A 55 3.34 -8.77 -19.98
N ALA A 56 2.92 -7.55 -20.29
CA ALA A 56 3.38 -6.83 -21.49
C ALA A 56 3.26 -5.32 -21.30
N VAL A 57 4.13 -4.58 -21.98
CA VAL A 57 4.07 -3.13 -22.20
C VAL A 57 4.29 -2.87 -23.68
N GLY A 58 3.51 -2.00 -24.29
CA GLY A 58 3.66 -1.67 -25.70
C GLY A 58 2.64 -0.64 -26.19
N GLU A 59 2.83 -0.15 -27.41
CA GLU A 59 1.95 0.84 -28.03
C GLU A 59 0.51 0.32 -28.17
N TYR A 60 0.37 -0.93 -28.58
CA TYR A 60 -0.92 -1.60 -28.71
C TYR A 60 -0.86 -2.99 -28.11
N LEU A 61 -1.77 -3.26 -27.18
CA LEU A 61 -1.95 -4.60 -26.61
C LEU A 61 -3.41 -5.01 -26.76
N ALA A 62 -3.63 -6.21 -27.33
CA ALA A 62 -4.95 -6.81 -27.35
C ALA A 62 -5.32 -7.28 -25.93
N PRO A 63 -6.48 -6.90 -25.40
CA PRO A 63 -6.92 -7.40 -24.11
C PRO A 63 -7.22 -8.89 -24.18
N PRO A 64 -6.85 -9.70 -23.17
CA PRO A 64 -7.45 -11.02 -22.98
C PRO A 64 -8.97 -10.93 -22.85
N ASP A 65 -9.69 -12.00 -23.21
CA ASP A 65 -11.17 -12.02 -23.22
C ASP A 65 -11.80 -11.68 -21.87
N ASP A 66 -11.12 -12.05 -20.79
CA ASP A 66 -11.55 -11.83 -19.41
C ASP A 66 -10.93 -10.60 -18.76
N ALA A 67 -10.16 -9.79 -19.50
CA ALA A 67 -9.43 -8.66 -18.91
C ALA A 67 -10.35 -7.48 -18.57
N LYS A 68 -10.09 -6.86 -17.40
CA LYS A 68 -10.62 -5.54 -17.07
C LYS A 68 -9.83 -4.48 -17.82
N VAL A 69 -10.49 -3.80 -18.75
CA VAL A 69 -9.87 -2.71 -19.53
C VAL A 69 -10.17 -1.37 -18.88
N ILE A 70 -9.12 -0.58 -18.63
CA ILE A 70 -9.20 0.78 -18.07
C ILE A 70 -8.56 1.74 -19.06
N ASP A 71 -9.32 2.72 -19.51
CA ASP A 71 -8.81 3.79 -20.36
C ASP A 71 -8.16 4.89 -19.51
N LEU A 72 -6.90 5.16 -19.75
CA LEU A 72 -6.14 6.17 -19.02
C LEU A 72 -6.38 7.59 -19.52
N ASN A 73 -6.94 7.74 -20.75
CA ASN A 73 -7.21 9.05 -21.33
C ASN A 73 -5.98 9.98 -21.31
N GLY A 74 -4.82 9.49 -21.69
CA GLY A 74 -3.58 10.24 -21.70
C GLY A 74 -2.91 10.45 -20.34
N LYS A 75 -3.37 9.77 -19.29
CA LYS A 75 -2.70 9.81 -17.98
C LYS A 75 -1.37 9.09 -18.00
N HIS A 76 -0.49 9.49 -17.08
CA HIS A 76 0.82 8.90 -16.92
C HIS A 76 0.82 7.77 -15.92
N VAL A 77 1.54 6.70 -16.23
CA VAL A 77 1.77 5.54 -15.35
C VAL A 77 3.25 5.48 -15.02
N TYR A 78 3.56 5.41 -13.74
CA TYR A 78 4.93 5.33 -13.22
C TYR A 78 5.09 4.08 -12.36
N PRO A 79 6.29 3.49 -12.26
CA PRO A 79 6.61 2.58 -11.18
C PRO A 79 6.43 3.26 -9.83
N SER A 80 6.01 2.51 -8.83
CA SER A 80 5.89 3.03 -7.47
C SER A 80 7.25 3.36 -6.87
N PHE A 81 7.26 4.29 -5.90
CA PHE A 81 8.41 4.48 -5.04
C PHE A 81 8.51 3.34 -4.02
N ILE A 82 9.74 3.03 -3.66
CA ILE A 82 10.08 2.08 -2.60
C ILE A 82 10.77 2.86 -1.49
N SER A 83 10.22 2.85 -0.29
CA SER A 83 10.88 3.40 0.89
C SER A 83 11.86 2.35 1.43
N ALA A 84 13.15 2.60 1.25
CA ALA A 84 14.20 1.67 1.66
C ALA A 84 14.36 1.57 3.19
N VAL A 85 13.98 2.62 3.91
CA VAL A 85 14.02 2.71 5.38
C VAL A 85 12.75 3.42 5.84
N SER A 86 11.96 2.78 6.68
CA SER A 86 10.69 3.33 7.14
C SER A 86 10.31 2.79 8.51
N GLY A 87 9.71 3.64 9.33
CA GLY A 87 9.02 3.28 10.57
C GLY A 87 7.50 3.20 10.41
N ILE A 88 6.99 3.22 9.15
CA ILE A 88 5.54 3.17 8.89
C ILE A 88 4.90 1.94 9.54
N GLY A 89 3.78 2.13 10.22
CA GLY A 89 3.11 1.06 10.95
C GLY A 89 3.78 0.64 12.28
N LEU A 90 4.99 1.13 12.58
CA LEU A 90 5.62 0.97 13.90
C LEU A 90 5.47 2.23 14.78
N VAL A 91 5.22 3.37 14.17
CA VAL A 91 5.06 4.66 14.85
C VAL A 91 3.83 5.35 14.32
N GLU A 92 2.85 5.63 15.20
CA GLU A 92 1.66 6.41 14.82
C GLU A 92 1.81 7.88 15.24
N ILE A 93 1.96 8.11 16.55
CA ILE A 93 2.12 9.47 17.10
C ILE A 93 3.42 9.49 17.89
N ASN A 94 4.44 10.11 17.33
CA ASN A 94 5.78 10.12 17.92
C ASN A 94 5.83 10.65 19.36
N ALA A 95 4.95 11.56 19.71
CA ALA A 95 4.84 12.13 21.05
C ALA A 95 4.11 11.23 22.07
N VAL A 96 3.53 10.11 21.62
CA VAL A 96 2.75 9.18 22.46
C VAL A 96 3.47 7.83 22.53
N PRO A 97 4.24 7.56 23.60
CA PRO A 97 5.10 6.36 23.68
C PRO A 97 4.36 5.02 23.47
N VAL A 98 3.09 4.94 23.87
CA VAL A 98 2.29 3.70 23.73
C VAL A 98 1.93 3.38 22.26
N THR A 99 2.15 4.30 21.34
CA THR A 99 1.94 4.12 19.89
C THR A 99 3.25 3.95 19.11
N ASN A 100 4.36 3.74 19.82
CA ASN A 100 5.69 3.64 19.24
C ASN A 100 6.28 2.26 19.52
N ASP A 101 6.22 1.38 18.53
CA ASP A 101 6.74 0.00 18.59
C ASP A 101 7.99 -0.20 17.73
N HIS A 102 8.72 0.89 17.46
CA HIS A 102 9.92 0.85 16.62
C HIS A 102 11.18 0.40 17.35
N SER A 103 11.17 0.34 18.71
CA SER A 103 12.36 0.06 19.48
C SER A 103 12.09 -0.90 20.64
N GLU A 104 13.07 -1.79 20.87
CA GLU A 104 13.12 -2.69 22.01
C GLU A 104 14.21 -2.28 23.00
N ARG A 105 14.14 -2.83 24.23
CA ARG A 105 15.15 -2.60 25.25
C ARG A 105 16.40 -3.42 24.98
N GLY A 106 17.58 -2.80 25.24
CA GLY A 106 18.88 -3.44 25.10
C GLY A 106 19.54 -3.21 23.75
N ASP A 107 20.80 -3.62 23.67
CA ASP A 107 21.64 -3.35 22.50
C ASP A 107 21.64 -4.48 21.46
N PHE A 108 21.19 -5.67 21.83
CA PHE A 108 21.20 -6.86 20.98
C PHE A 108 19.83 -7.52 20.94
N ASN A 109 19.07 -7.25 19.88
CA ASN A 109 17.70 -7.72 19.69
C ASN A 109 17.50 -8.49 18.38
N PRO A 110 18.29 -9.53 18.07
CA PRO A 110 18.25 -10.23 16.78
C PRO A 110 16.94 -10.99 16.53
N ASN A 111 16.17 -11.23 17.57
CA ASN A 111 14.89 -11.93 17.56
C ASN A 111 13.70 -11.02 17.22
N VAL A 112 13.86 -9.70 17.29
CA VAL A 112 12.81 -8.73 16.97
C VAL A 112 12.54 -8.75 15.47
N ARG A 113 11.27 -8.68 15.10
CA ARG A 113 10.82 -8.64 13.71
C ARG A 113 9.80 -7.53 13.52
N ALA A 114 10.06 -6.64 12.60
CA ALA A 114 9.19 -5.49 12.33
C ALA A 114 7.74 -5.90 12.00
N ASN A 115 7.53 -7.00 11.28
CA ASN A 115 6.19 -7.44 10.91
C ASN A 115 5.31 -7.89 12.09
N VAL A 116 5.90 -8.19 13.25
CA VAL A 116 5.13 -8.58 14.44
C VAL A 116 4.49 -7.37 15.12
N ALA A 117 5.22 -6.24 15.13
CA ALA A 117 4.76 -4.98 15.71
C ALA A 117 4.03 -4.08 14.71
N TYR A 118 4.02 -4.45 13.43
CA TYR A 118 3.43 -3.64 12.37
C TYR A 118 1.93 -3.49 12.52
N ASN A 119 1.47 -2.25 12.55
CA ASN A 119 0.05 -1.90 12.57
C ASN A 119 -0.46 -1.71 11.12
N PRO A 120 -1.24 -2.66 10.57
CA PRO A 120 -1.80 -2.52 9.22
C PRO A 120 -2.90 -1.47 9.12
N ASP A 121 -3.47 -1.05 10.26
CA ASP A 121 -4.55 -0.07 10.33
C ASP A 121 -4.03 1.38 10.54
N SER A 122 -2.72 1.59 10.36
CA SER A 122 -2.11 2.92 10.47
C SER A 122 -2.68 3.91 9.45
N GLU A 123 -3.15 5.06 9.91
CA GLU A 123 -3.66 6.15 9.05
C GLU A 123 -2.56 6.77 8.16
N ILE A 124 -1.29 6.51 8.46
CA ILE A 124 -0.16 6.96 7.65
C ILE A 124 -0.05 6.16 6.35
N ILE A 125 -0.48 4.89 6.35
CA ILE A 125 -0.39 4.00 5.19
C ILE A 125 -1.14 4.54 3.96
N PRO A 126 -2.45 4.87 4.04
CA PRO A 126 -3.17 5.41 2.89
C PRO A 126 -2.60 6.74 2.41
N THR A 127 -2.14 7.59 3.31
CA THR A 127 -1.49 8.86 2.96
C THR A 127 -0.19 8.63 2.19
N THR A 128 0.65 7.73 2.67
CA THR A 128 1.92 7.36 2.02
C THR A 128 1.66 6.73 0.65
N ARG A 129 0.68 5.83 0.56
CA ARG A 129 0.26 5.21 -0.69
C ARG A 129 -0.25 6.23 -1.71
N SER A 130 -1.03 7.22 -1.30
CA SER A 130 -1.54 8.28 -2.18
C SER A 130 -0.43 9.16 -2.77
N ASN A 131 0.73 9.20 -2.10
CA ASN A 131 1.93 9.86 -2.58
C ASN A 131 2.83 8.96 -3.46
N GLY A 132 2.36 7.76 -3.83
CA GLY A 132 3.03 6.87 -4.78
C GLY A 132 4.05 5.90 -4.16
N VAL A 133 4.16 5.82 -2.83
CA VAL A 133 4.98 4.81 -2.15
C VAL A 133 4.12 3.58 -1.90
N LEU A 134 4.41 2.46 -2.58
CA LEU A 134 3.63 1.23 -2.48
C LEU A 134 4.38 0.07 -1.83
N ILE A 135 5.67 0.25 -1.57
CA ILE A 135 6.51 -0.76 -0.90
C ILE A 135 7.36 -0.02 0.14
N ALA A 136 7.41 -0.53 1.35
CA ALA A 136 8.26 -0.01 2.40
C ALA A 136 9.06 -1.14 3.07
N ASN A 137 10.37 -0.92 3.26
CA ASN A 137 11.16 -1.76 4.14
C ASN A 137 11.05 -1.17 5.55
N VAL A 138 10.23 -1.80 6.37
CA VAL A 138 9.98 -1.37 7.75
C VAL A 138 11.07 -1.95 8.63
N ILE A 139 11.74 -1.08 9.39
CA ILE A 139 12.89 -1.45 10.22
C ILE A 139 12.64 -1.09 11.69
N PRO A 140 13.02 -1.95 12.65
CA PRO A 140 13.11 -1.56 14.04
C PRO A 140 14.38 -0.72 14.26
N GLU A 141 14.33 0.20 15.23
CA GLU A 141 15.42 1.14 15.51
C GLU A 141 15.79 1.09 17.00
N SER A 142 16.79 0.30 17.38
CA SER A 142 17.32 0.28 18.76
C SER A 142 18.70 -0.38 18.83
N GLY A 143 19.53 0.07 19.77
CA GLY A 143 20.81 -0.54 20.09
C GLY A 143 21.76 -0.78 18.93
N LEU A 144 22.63 -1.77 19.05
CA LEU A 144 23.60 -2.17 18.01
C LEU A 144 22.99 -3.18 17.02
N VAL A 145 22.11 -4.04 17.49
CA VAL A 145 21.34 -5.00 16.68
C VAL A 145 19.87 -4.81 17.00
N SER A 146 19.17 -4.08 16.13
CA SER A 146 17.78 -3.67 16.37
C SER A 146 16.76 -4.76 16.06
N GLY A 147 17.12 -5.74 15.22
CA GLY A 147 16.22 -6.79 14.77
C GLY A 147 16.22 -6.99 13.26
N GLN A 148 15.13 -7.58 12.77
CA GLN A 148 14.93 -7.89 11.36
C GLN A 148 13.89 -6.95 10.77
N SER A 149 14.23 -6.35 9.63
CA SER A 149 13.30 -5.57 8.82
C SER A 149 12.28 -6.48 8.12
N SER A 150 11.22 -5.86 7.63
CA SER A 150 10.19 -6.54 6.84
C SER A 150 9.73 -5.66 5.69
N ILE A 151 9.54 -6.27 4.53
CA ILE A 151 8.94 -5.59 3.38
C ILE A 151 7.41 -5.64 3.52
N MET A 152 6.80 -4.47 3.45
CA MET A 152 5.36 -4.25 3.55
C MET A 152 4.83 -3.57 2.29
#